data_450a95615c4cbbbd18745864ece2b78e
#
_entry.id   450a95615c4cbbbd18745864ece2b78e
#
_cell.length_a   1.000
_cell.length_b   1.000
_cell.length_c   1.000
_cell.angle_alpha   90.00
_cell.angle_beta   90.00
_cell.angle_gamma   90.00
#
_symmetry.space_group_name_H-M   'P 1'
#
loop_
_entity.id
_entity.type
_entity.pdbx_description
1 polymer ?
#
loop_
_entity_poly.entity_id
_entity_poly.type
_entity_poly.pdbx_seq_one_letter_code
_entity_poly.pdbx_strand_id
1 'polypeptide(L)' 'MTFKVIRSKAIQYLFDTIEDARECRERLMDMGYNNISIEVEQEDVP' A
#
# COMPACT_ATOMS: atom_id res chain seq x y z
N MET A 1 3.96 6.56 11.12
CA MET A 1 2.82 6.39 10.20
C MET A 1 3.23 5.41 9.12
N THR A 2 2.43 4.40 8.90
CA THR A 2 2.75 3.34 7.94
C THR A 2 1.66 3.27 6.89
N PHE A 3 2.06 3.14 5.65
CA PHE A 3 1.13 3.00 4.53
C PHE A 3 1.16 1.57 4.04
N LYS A 4 0.00 0.97 3.93
CA LYS A 4 -0.14 -0.43 3.51
C LYS A 4 -0.75 -0.47 2.12
N VAL A 5 -0.05 -1.09 1.18
CA VAL A 5 -0.59 -1.34 -0.16
C VAL A 5 -1.09 -2.77 -0.19
N ILE A 6 -2.37 -2.93 -0.44
CA ILE A 6 -3.01 -4.25 -0.44
C ILE A 6 -3.27 -4.67 -1.87
N ARG A 7 -2.54 -5.69 -2.32
CA ARG A 7 -2.72 -6.28 -3.64
C ARG A 7 -3.77 -7.40 -3.60
N SER A 8 -3.72 -8.19 -2.56
CA SER A 8 -4.68 -9.27 -2.35
C SER A 8 -4.74 -9.58 -0.86
N LYS A 9 -5.62 -10.50 -0.49
CA LYS A 9 -5.76 -10.91 0.92
C LYS A 9 -4.46 -11.42 1.52
N ALA A 10 -3.62 -12.04 0.70
CA ALA A 10 -2.38 -12.66 1.16
C ALA A 10 -1.15 -11.79 0.91
N ILE A 11 -1.26 -10.77 0.06
CA ILE A 11 -0.10 -9.99 -0.36
C ILE A 11 -0.30 -8.53 -0.02
N GLN A 12 0.52 -8.04 0.89
CA GLN A 12 0.50 -6.66 1.36
C GLN A 12 1.92 -6.12 1.40
N TYR A 13 2.06 -4.84 1.13
CA TYR A 13 3.35 -4.15 1.18
C TYR A 13 3.26 -3.00 2.15
N LEU A 14 4.32 -2.79 2.94
CA LEU A 14 4.37 -1.71 3.93
C LEU A 14 5.40 -0.68 3.51
N PHE A 15 5.04 0.58 3.64
CA PHE A 15 5.90 1.71 3.30
C PHE A 15 5.84 2.77 4.38
N ASP A 16 6.92 3.51 4.54
CA ASP A 16 7.00 4.60 5.51
C ASP A 16 6.42 5.91 4.96
N THR A 17 6.36 6.05 3.66
CA THR A 17 5.87 7.27 3.03
C THR A 17 4.76 6.96 2.04
N ILE A 18 3.85 7.93 1.89
CA ILE A 18 2.76 7.79 0.93
C ILE A 18 3.28 7.76 -0.52
N GLU A 19 4.35 8.45 -0.79
CA GLU A 19 4.94 8.49 -2.12
C GLU A 19 5.39 7.10 -2.56
N ASP A 20 6.06 6.38 -1.68
CA ASP A 20 6.49 5.02 -1.95
C ASP A 20 5.30 4.09 -2.15
N ALA A 21 4.28 4.22 -1.32
CA ALA A 21 3.08 3.40 -1.44
C ALA A 21 2.37 3.64 -2.77
N ARG A 22 2.25 4.89 -3.17
CA ARG A 22 1.61 5.24 -4.44
C ARG A 22 2.41 4.72 -5.62
N GLU A 23 3.71 4.83 -5.57
CA GLU A 23 4.57 4.32 -6.63
C GLU A 23 4.43 2.80 -6.77
N CYS A 24 4.40 2.09 -5.65
CA CYS A 24 4.18 0.65 -5.66
C CYS A 24 2.83 0.30 -6.29
N ARG A 25 1.78 0.99 -5.89
CA ARG A 25 0.45 0.78 -6.47
C ARG A 25 0.45 0.99 -7.97
N GLU A 26 1.09 2.08 -8.40
CA GLU A 26 1.15 2.42 -9.81
C GLU A 26 1.85 1.34 -10.62
N ARG A 27 2.96 0.83 -10.10
CA ARG A 27 3.68 -0.26 -10.76
C ARG A 27 2.84 -1.53 -10.86
N LEU A 28 2.12 -1.85 -9.80
CA LEU A 28 1.25 -3.03 -9.81
C LEU A 28 0.14 -2.89 -10.84
N MET A 29 -0.45 -1.71 -10.92
CA MET A 29 -1.49 -1.44 -11.93
C MET A 29 -0.93 -1.54 -13.33
N ASP A 30 0.29 -1.07 -13.54
CA ASP A 30 0.96 -1.13 -14.84
C ASP A 30 1.25 -2.58 -15.25
N MET A 31 1.46 -3.45 -14.28
CA MET A 31 1.67 -4.88 -14.54
C MET A 31 0.37 -5.65 -14.79
N GLY A 32 -0.76 -4.98 -14.67
CA GLY A 32 -2.05 -5.60 -14.94
C GLY A 32 -2.87 -5.96 -13.72
N TYR A 33 -2.37 -5.69 -12.53
CA TYR A 33 -3.15 -5.93 -11.31
C TYR A 33 -4.18 -4.83 -11.13
N ASN A 34 -5.32 -5.19 -10.58
CA ASN A 34 -6.37 -4.22 -10.25
C ASN A 34 -6.87 -4.46 -8.82
N ASN A 35 -7.79 -3.62 -8.35
CA ASN A 35 -8.31 -3.69 -6.99
C ASN A 35 -7.22 -3.51 -5.93
N ILE A 36 -6.28 -2.64 -6.21
CA ILE A 36 -5.18 -2.35 -5.29
C ILE A 36 -5.59 -1.19 -4.41
N SER A 37 -5.49 -1.38 -3.09
CA SER A 37 -5.89 -0.38 -2.10
C SER A 37 -4.69 0.10 -1.32
N ILE A 38 -4.75 1.35 -0.87
CA ILE A 38 -3.76 1.90 0.05
C ILE A 38 -4.49 2.27 1.34
N GLU A 39 -4.01 1.74 2.45
CA GLU A 39 -4.53 2.07 3.76
C GLU A 39 -3.44 2.74 4.59
N VAL A 40 -3.84 3.68 5.41
CA VAL A 40 -2.94 4.33 6.36
C VAL A 40 -3.09 3.65 7.70
N GLU A 41 -1.99 3.10 8.19
CA GLU A 41 -1.96 2.57 9.53
C GLU A 41 -1.26 3.57 10.44
N GLN A 42 -1.98 4.06 11.44
CA GLN A 42 -1.41 4.89 12.47
C GLN A 42 -1.24 4.04 13.71
N GLU A 43 -0.06 4.06 14.26
CA GLU A 43 0.13 3.53 15.58
C GLU A 43 -0.58 4.48 16.55
N ASP A 44 -1.64 4.00 17.10
CA ASP A 44 -2.35 4.73 18.11
C ASP A 44 -1.63 4.55 19.43
N VAL A 45 -0.66 5.39 19.68
CA VAL A 45 0.06 5.38 20.94
C VAL A 45 -0.64 6.34 21.87
N PRO A 46 -1.25 5.85 22.94
CA PRO A 46 -1.90 6.71 23.91
C PRO A 46 -0.92 7.57 24.69
#